data_2afc534534cb034950c6c6f7b8134d66
#
_entry.id   2afc534534cb034950c6c6f7b8134d66
#
_cell.length_a   1.000
_cell.length_b   1.000
_cell.length_c   1.000
_cell.angle_alpha   90.00
_cell.angle_beta   90.00
_cell.angle_gamma   90.00
#
_symmetry.space_group_name_H-M   'P 1'
#
loop_
_entity.id
_entity.type
_entity.pdbx_description
1 polymer ?
#
loop_
_entity_poly.entity_id
_entity_poly.type
_entity_poly.pdbx_seq_one_letter_code
_entity_poly.pdbx_strand_id
1 'polypeptide(L)'
;IKLNNFKIDPEVFIELNESVQTEIIKYLSSDAIVRILKNLESDDAIAILENVDEKNKNSILSLLPPKDRFALLEGLSYPEDSAARIMQREFTAIPSNWSVGQTIDYLRENKDLPEQFLEIYIVDENFKPIGAVPSSKVLRTPRETKMSSIMDDSIFLVPVDMDREEVGNSFENYNLNSACVIDKNNKLVGMITSDDVLTVLKEEAEEDALRLAGVGDEEITDGVITKTKRRFNWLLLNLFTAFLATYCISLFGATIEQMVVLAFLMPIVASMGGNAGMQTLAVTVRTIATNDLTKNNFSLN
;
A
#
# COMPACT_ATOMS: atom_id res chain seq x y z
N ILE A 1 18.89 -19.30 7.18
CA ILE A 1 18.78 -18.73 8.55
C ILE A 1 19.65 -19.51 9.53
N LYS A 2 19.48 -20.83 9.70
CA LYS A 2 20.33 -21.64 10.59
C LYS A 2 21.82 -21.61 10.19
N LEU A 3 22.13 -21.57 8.89
CA LEU A 3 23.50 -21.53 8.36
C LEU A 3 24.22 -20.21 8.65
N ASN A 4 23.50 -19.11 8.87
CA ASN A 4 24.07 -17.77 9.11
C ASN A 4 23.92 -17.31 10.57
N ASN A 5 23.88 -18.24 11.54
CA ASN A 5 23.73 -17.94 12.97
C ASN A 5 22.56 -17.00 13.30
N PHE A 6 21.44 -17.11 12.57
CA PHE A 6 20.26 -16.26 12.68
C PHE A 6 20.53 -14.76 12.42
N LYS A 7 21.61 -14.41 11.76
CA LYS A 7 21.81 -13.07 11.23
C LYS A 7 21.02 -12.96 9.92
N ILE A 8 19.98 -12.18 9.96
CA ILE A 8 19.15 -11.81 8.80
C ILE A 8 19.51 -10.37 8.48
N ASP A 9 19.79 -10.10 7.22
CA ASP A 9 19.90 -8.75 6.70
C ASP A 9 18.49 -8.14 6.66
N PRO A 10 18.24 -6.97 7.29
CA PRO A 10 16.94 -6.34 7.32
C PRO A 10 16.38 -6.02 5.92
N GLU A 11 17.21 -5.48 5.02
CA GLU A 11 16.81 -5.17 3.65
C GLU A 11 16.38 -6.42 2.86
N VAL A 12 17.14 -7.52 3.00
CA VAL A 12 16.78 -8.81 2.37
C VAL A 12 15.51 -9.40 3.00
N PHE A 13 15.26 -9.10 4.28
CA PHE A 13 14.06 -9.61 4.95
C PHE A 13 12.78 -8.97 4.43
N ILE A 14 12.81 -7.69 4.12
CA ILE A 14 11.67 -6.95 3.58
C ILE A 14 11.31 -7.41 2.16
N GLU A 15 12.29 -7.70 1.34
CA GLU A 15 12.08 -8.19 -0.03
C GLU A 15 11.48 -9.61 -0.09
N LEU A 16 11.34 -10.28 1.04
CA LEU A 16 10.68 -11.59 1.08
C LEU A 16 9.17 -11.43 0.97
N ASN A 17 8.52 -12.37 0.32
CA ASN A 17 7.07 -12.46 0.28
C ASN A 17 6.50 -12.50 1.71
N GLU A 18 5.42 -11.78 1.96
CA GLU A 18 4.79 -11.59 3.27
C GLU A 18 4.49 -12.91 4.01
N SER A 19 4.01 -13.93 3.29
CA SER A 19 3.77 -15.27 3.85
C SER A 19 5.06 -15.93 4.36
N VAL A 20 6.20 -15.69 3.70
CA VAL A 20 7.50 -16.19 4.10
C VAL A 20 8.03 -15.39 5.29
N GLN A 21 7.85 -14.07 5.31
CA GLN A 21 8.20 -13.21 6.45
C GLN A 21 7.45 -13.66 7.71
N THR A 22 6.14 -13.82 7.63
CA THR A 22 5.27 -14.29 8.73
C THR A 22 5.72 -15.64 9.26
N GLU A 23 6.09 -16.58 8.38
CA GLU A 23 6.59 -17.88 8.80
C GLU A 23 7.96 -17.78 9.50
N ILE A 24 8.87 -16.95 8.98
CA ILE A 24 10.19 -16.73 9.60
C ILE A 24 10.05 -16.07 10.97
N ILE A 25 9.18 -15.09 11.13
CA ILE A 25 8.91 -14.38 12.39
C ILE A 25 8.54 -15.36 13.51
N LYS A 26 7.78 -16.41 13.23
CA LYS A 26 7.40 -17.45 14.21
C LYS A 26 8.60 -18.20 14.82
N TYR A 27 9.71 -18.24 14.11
CA TYR A 27 10.94 -18.92 14.56
C TYR A 27 12.01 -17.96 15.11
N LEU A 28 11.81 -16.65 15.00
CA LEU A 28 12.74 -15.65 15.51
C LEU A 28 12.46 -15.33 16.98
N SER A 29 13.52 -15.02 17.73
CA SER A 29 13.38 -14.44 19.07
C SER A 29 13.00 -12.98 18.98
N SER A 30 12.30 -12.45 20.00
CA SER A 30 11.95 -11.03 20.09
C SER A 30 13.18 -10.11 19.92
N ASP A 31 14.33 -10.48 20.48
CA ASP A 31 15.58 -9.72 20.31
C ASP A 31 16.10 -9.71 18.86
N ALA A 32 15.86 -10.78 18.11
CA ALA A 32 16.24 -10.83 16.69
C ALA A 32 15.33 -9.94 15.85
N ILE A 33 14.04 -9.94 16.13
CA ILE A 33 13.06 -9.06 15.48
C ILE A 33 13.37 -7.59 15.79
N VAL A 34 13.65 -7.25 17.04
CA VAL A 34 14.04 -5.88 17.45
C VAL A 34 15.28 -5.39 16.69
N ARG A 35 16.26 -6.28 16.45
CA ARG A 35 17.44 -5.89 15.64
C ARG A 35 17.12 -5.64 14.18
N ILE A 36 16.16 -6.34 13.62
CA ILE A 36 15.66 -6.10 12.26
C ILE A 36 14.97 -4.73 12.24
N LEU A 37 13.97 -4.52 13.08
CA LEU A 37 13.17 -3.29 13.13
C LEU A 37 13.99 -2.01 13.34
N LYS A 38 15.12 -2.08 14.07
CA LYS A 38 15.97 -0.91 14.31
C LYS A 38 16.79 -0.43 13.10
N ASN A 39 16.90 -1.27 12.09
CA ASN A 39 17.66 -0.95 10.88
C ASN A 39 16.74 -0.80 9.67
N LEU A 40 15.46 -0.68 9.89
CA LEU A 40 14.44 -0.48 8.88
C LEU A 40 13.82 0.91 9.01
N GLU A 41 13.24 1.38 7.95
CA GLU A 41 12.39 2.57 7.94
C GLU A 41 11.10 2.29 8.73
N SER A 42 10.42 3.35 9.15
CA SER A 42 9.32 3.22 10.10
C SER A 42 8.08 2.53 9.52
N ASP A 43 7.79 2.71 8.24
CA ASP A 43 6.71 2.05 7.51
C ASP A 43 6.96 0.54 7.36
N ASP A 44 8.15 0.15 6.95
CA ASP A 44 8.59 -1.23 6.89
C ASP A 44 8.52 -1.94 8.24
N ALA A 45 8.95 -1.23 9.28
CA ALA A 45 8.86 -1.75 10.65
C ALA A 45 7.40 -1.94 11.09
N ILE A 46 6.48 -1.07 10.66
CA ILE A 46 5.04 -1.21 10.89
C ILE A 46 4.49 -2.42 10.15
N ALA A 47 4.80 -2.58 8.86
CA ALA A 47 4.36 -3.71 8.04
C ALA A 47 4.77 -5.07 8.63
N ILE A 48 6.02 -5.17 9.15
CA ILE A 48 6.47 -6.38 9.86
C ILE A 48 5.67 -6.62 11.13
N LEU A 49 5.39 -5.56 11.92
CA LEU A 49 4.67 -5.69 13.20
C LEU A 49 3.21 -6.06 13.00
N GLU A 50 2.59 -5.74 11.88
CA GLU A 50 1.22 -6.17 11.54
C GLU A 50 1.12 -7.69 11.48
N ASN A 51 2.14 -8.35 10.97
CA ASN A 51 2.22 -9.80 10.82
C ASN A 51 2.64 -10.55 12.09
N VAL A 52 2.84 -9.85 13.21
CA VAL A 52 3.21 -10.42 14.51
C VAL A 52 1.98 -10.55 15.40
N ASP A 53 1.83 -11.71 16.09
CA ASP A 53 0.73 -11.88 17.05
C ASP A 53 0.81 -10.85 18.19
N GLU A 54 -0.34 -10.41 18.68
CA GLU A 54 -0.48 -9.36 19.70
C GLU A 54 0.39 -9.59 20.95
N LYS A 55 0.57 -10.85 21.38
CA LYS A 55 1.40 -11.18 22.54
C LYS A 55 2.88 -10.91 22.28
N ASN A 56 3.38 -11.28 21.11
CA ASN A 56 4.75 -11.07 20.72
C ASN A 56 5.01 -9.61 20.32
N LYS A 57 4.04 -8.93 19.69
CA LYS A 57 4.06 -7.52 19.36
C LYS A 57 4.34 -6.66 20.59
N ASN A 58 3.58 -6.86 21.70
CA ASN A 58 3.79 -6.14 22.95
C ASN A 58 5.18 -6.40 23.55
N SER A 59 5.68 -7.63 23.46
CA SER A 59 7.04 -7.97 23.94
C SER A 59 8.11 -7.27 23.13
N ILE A 60 7.98 -7.26 21.79
CA ILE A 60 8.92 -6.59 20.87
C ILE A 60 8.92 -5.08 21.13
N LEU A 61 7.75 -4.46 21.17
CA LEU A 61 7.60 -3.02 21.43
C LEU A 61 8.23 -2.60 22.77
N SER A 62 8.16 -3.46 23.79
CA SER A 62 8.77 -3.16 25.10
C SER A 62 10.31 -3.13 25.07
N LEU A 63 10.94 -3.81 24.12
CA LEU A 63 12.39 -3.89 23.95
C LEU A 63 12.96 -2.75 23.08
N LEU A 64 12.09 -2.01 22.39
CA LEU A 64 12.50 -0.86 21.56
C LEU A 64 12.77 0.39 22.40
N PRO A 65 13.65 1.28 21.93
CA PRO A 65 13.82 2.62 22.50
C PRO A 65 12.49 3.37 22.58
N PRO A 66 12.29 4.24 23.58
CA PRO A 66 11.01 4.95 23.75
C PRO A 66 10.57 5.76 22.51
N LYS A 67 11.52 6.35 21.79
CA LYS A 67 11.28 7.13 20.55
C LYS A 67 10.68 6.23 19.46
N ASP A 68 11.36 5.12 19.14
CA ASP A 68 10.96 4.22 18.07
C ASP A 68 9.63 3.52 18.42
N ARG A 69 9.50 3.10 19.68
CA ARG A 69 8.25 2.51 20.18
C ARG A 69 7.05 3.44 20.02
N PHE A 70 7.22 4.74 20.35
CA PHE A 70 6.14 5.72 20.19
C PHE A 70 5.78 5.90 18.72
N ALA A 71 6.75 6.02 17.84
CA ALA A 71 6.55 6.16 16.40
C ALA A 71 5.78 4.97 15.81
N LEU A 72 6.17 3.73 16.16
CA LEU A 72 5.49 2.52 15.68
C LEU A 72 4.07 2.36 16.26
N LEU A 73 3.86 2.66 17.56
CA LEU A 73 2.53 2.62 18.16
C LEU A 73 1.59 3.66 17.54
N GLU A 74 2.09 4.85 17.26
CA GLU A 74 1.31 5.88 16.56
C GLU A 74 0.99 5.44 15.14
N GLY A 75 1.95 4.90 14.38
CA GLY A 75 1.72 4.35 13.05
C GLY A 75 0.65 3.26 13.07
N LEU A 76 0.77 2.27 13.96
CA LEU A 76 -0.21 1.19 14.14
C LEU A 76 -1.60 1.67 14.58
N SER A 77 -1.75 2.89 15.08
CA SER A 77 -3.05 3.45 15.49
C SER A 77 -3.88 4.00 14.32
N TYR A 78 -3.25 4.25 13.19
CA TYR A 78 -3.94 4.70 11.98
C TYR A 78 -4.66 3.54 11.27
N PRO A 79 -5.68 3.81 10.45
CA PRO A 79 -6.32 2.81 9.61
C PRO A 79 -5.31 2.13 8.65
N GLU A 80 -5.49 0.85 8.37
CA GLU A 80 -4.58 0.06 7.52
C GLU A 80 -4.44 0.65 6.11
N ASP A 81 -5.54 1.15 5.53
CA ASP A 81 -5.57 1.73 4.19
C ASP A 81 -5.23 3.23 4.16
N SER A 82 -4.59 3.79 5.21
CA SER A 82 -4.28 5.21 5.26
C SER A 82 -2.85 5.53 4.84
N ALA A 83 -2.64 6.74 4.30
CA ALA A 83 -1.33 7.29 3.98
C ALA A 83 -0.34 7.24 5.16
N ALA A 84 -0.85 7.37 6.39
CA ALA A 84 -0.03 7.29 7.59
C ALA A 84 0.57 5.90 7.84
N ARG A 85 0.04 4.83 7.22
CA ARG A 85 0.56 3.47 7.32
C ARG A 85 1.77 3.23 6.44
N ILE A 86 1.82 3.90 5.30
CA ILE A 86 2.88 3.77 4.30
C ILE A 86 3.85 4.97 4.35
N MET A 87 3.77 5.82 5.37
CA MET A 87 4.67 6.95 5.49
C MET A 87 5.93 6.60 6.27
N GLN A 88 7.05 7.07 5.77
CA GLN A 88 8.33 7.10 6.46
C GLN A 88 8.41 8.33 7.38
N ARG A 89 8.98 8.15 8.57
CA ARG A 89 9.26 9.24 9.50
C ARG A 89 10.70 9.74 9.41
N GLU A 90 11.48 9.06 8.63
CA GLU A 90 12.89 9.30 8.34
C GLU A 90 13.00 10.29 7.18
N PHE A 91 12.79 11.59 7.45
CA PHE A 91 12.89 12.66 6.48
C PHE A 91 13.81 13.78 6.93
N THR A 92 14.31 14.55 5.97
CA THR A 92 15.13 15.74 6.24
C THR A 92 14.31 17.01 6.08
N ALA A 93 14.12 17.77 7.15
CA ALA A 93 13.43 19.05 7.13
C ALA A 93 14.30 20.16 7.74
N ILE A 94 14.29 21.33 7.12
CA ILE A 94 15.05 22.52 7.56
C ILE A 94 14.20 23.78 7.53
N PRO A 95 14.51 24.78 8.36
CA PRO A 95 13.86 26.07 8.35
C PRO A 95 14.13 26.86 7.05
N SER A 96 13.13 27.60 6.58
CA SER A 96 13.18 28.39 5.34
C SER A 96 14.24 29.51 5.32
N ASN A 97 14.67 29.99 6.49
CA ASN A 97 15.63 31.04 6.62
C ASN A 97 17.09 30.59 6.51
N TRP A 98 17.37 29.29 6.48
CA TRP A 98 18.72 28.75 6.36
C TRP A 98 19.32 28.99 4.99
N SER A 99 20.67 29.13 4.98
CA SER A 99 21.45 29.12 3.74
C SER A 99 21.82 27.70 3.33
N VAL A 100 22.16 27.52 2.07
CA VAL A 100 22.69 26.24 1.53
C VAL A 100 23.89 25.77 2.36
N GLY A 101 24.78 26.71 2.77
CA GLY A 101 25.93 26.39 3.60
C GLY A 101 25.56 25.83 4.96
N GLN A 102 24.62 26.45 5.65
CA GLN A 102 24.10 25.94 6.93
C GLN A 102 23.45 24.57 6.78
N THR A 103 22.70 24.37 5.70
CA THR A 103 22.10 23.08 5.40
C THR A 103 23.14 21.97 5.19
N ILE A 104 24.17 22.24 4.38
CA ILE A 104 25.26 21.28 4.14
C ILE A 104 25.99 20.93 5.43
N ASP A 105 26.28 21.93 6.27
CA ASP A 105 26.98 21.70 7.53
C ASP A 105 26.13 20.89 8.49
N TYR A 106 24.83 21.19 8.60
CA TYR A 106 23.86 20.39 9.36
C TYR A 106 23.78 18.92 8.88
N LEU A 107 23.72 18.70 7.57
CA LEU A 107 23.66 17.34 6.99
C LEU A 107 24.93 16.53 7.29
N ARG A 108 26.09 17.19 7.44
CA ARG A 108 27.38 16.56 7.77
C ARG A 108 27.54 16.24 9.25
N GLU A 109 27.02 17.10 10.10
CA GLU A 109 27.19 17.00 11.55
C GLU A 109 26.16 16.10 12.21
N ASN A 110 24.93 16.06 11.66
CA ASN A 110 23.83 15.31 12.23
C ASN A 110 23.83 13.87 11.71
N LYS A 111 24.13 12.93 12.60
CA LYS A 111 24.16 11.49 12.31
C LYS A 111 22.79 10.79 12.44
N ASP A 112 21.77 11.50 12.93
CA ASP A 112 20.43 10.96 13.13
C ASP A 112 19.54 11.15 11.90
N LEU A 113 20.08 11.71 10.82
CA LEU A 113 19.39 11.86 9.54
C LEU A 113 19.38 10.53 8.77
N PRO A 114 18.38 10.32 7.90
CA PRO A 114 18.36 9.14 7.03
C PRO A 114 19.60 9.09 6.15
N GLU A 115 20.10 7.87 5.90
CA GLU A 115 21.30 7.67 5.06
C GLU A 115 21.03 8.05 3.60
N GLN A 116 19.80 7.86 3.13
CA GLN A 116 19.36 8.20 1.79
C GLN A 116 18.21 9.21 1.86
N PHE A 117 18.28 10.28 1.10
CA PHE A 117 17.20 11.23 0.90
C PHE A 117 17.35 11.92 -0.46
N LEU A 118 16.28 11.98 -1.19
CA LEU A 118 16.22 12.64 -2.50
C LEU A 118 15.96 14.14 -2.36
N GLU A 119 15.13 14.51 -1.40
CA GLU A 119 14.64 15.86 -1.19
C GLU A 119 14.82 16.32 0.26
N ILE A 120 15.01 17.63 0.41
CA ILE A 120 15.06 18.30 1.70
C ILE A 120 13.83 19.19 1.79
N TYR A 121 12.96 18.91 2.76
CA TYR A 121 11.74 19.68 2.96
C TYR A 121 12.05 21.00 3.68
N ILE A 122 11.42 22.05 3.21
CA ILE A 122 11.52 23.39 3.82
C ILE A 122 10.27 23.61 4.64
N VAL A 123 10.45 23.94 5.91
CA VAL A 123 9.34 24.17 6.84
C VAL A 123 9.32 25.60 7.38
N ASP A 124 8.13 26.07 7.74
CA ASP A 124 7.91 27.32 8.45
C ASP A 124 8.17 27.17 9.97
N GLU A 125 7.96 28.26 10.73
CA GLU A 125 8.10 28.29 12.18
C GLU A 125 7.12 27.36 12.93
N ASN A 126 6.02 26.96 12.28
CA ASN A 126 5.02 26.04 12.81
C ASN A 126 5.25 24.59 12.36
N PHE A 127 6.39 24.32 11.71
CA PHE A 127 6.73 23.03 11.13
C PHE A 127 5.78 22.58 9.98
N LYS A 128 5.21 23.55 9.25
CA LYS A 128 4.43 23.28 8.05
C LYS A 128 5.35 23.24 6.84
N PRO A 129 5.23 22.23 5.96
CA PRO A 129 6.03 22.17 4.74
C PRO A 129 5.57 23.28 3.78
N ILE A 130 6.52 24.06 3.27
CA ILE A 130 6.30 25.17 2.35
C ILE A 130 7.03 24.99 1.02
N GLY A 131 7.86 23.98 0.89
CA GLY A 131 8.58 23.65 -0.32
C GLY A 131 9.54 22.50 -0.11
N ALA A 132 10.16 22.06 -1.19
CA ALA A 132 11.20 21.04 -1.18
C ALA A 132 12.37 21.44 -2.08
N VAL A 133 13.56 20.94 -1.77
CA VAL A 133 14.76 21.16 -2.58
C VAL A 133 15.42 19.80 -2.83
N PRO A 134 15.59 19.39 -4.09
CA PRO A 134 16.36 18.20 -4.40
C PRO A 134 17.79 18.28 -3.88
N SER A 135 18.31 17.21 -3.27
CA SER A 135 19.66 17.12 -2.71
C SER A 135 20.73 17.52 -3.75
N SER A 136 20.53 17.13 -5.00
CA SER A 136 21.41 17.50 -6.11
C SER A 136 21.46 19.00 -6.39
N LYS A 137 20.36 19.74 -6.15
CA LYS A 137 20.30 21.19 -6.32
C LYS A 137 21.06 21.91 -5.22
N VAL A 138 20.96 21.41 -3.96
CA VAL A 138 21.73 21.93 -2.82
C VAL A 138 23.24 21.84 -3.07
N LEU A 139 23.71 20.69 -3.57
CA LEU A 139 25.15 20.48 -3.85
C LEU A 139 25.71 21.37 -4.97
N ARG A 140 24.87 21.89 -5.86
CA ARG A 140 25.26 22.73 -7.02
C ARG A 140 25.03 24.21 -6.79
N THR A 141 24.48 24.59 -5.66
CA THR A 141 24.15 25.99 -5.35
C THR A 141 25.18 26.60 -4.43
N PRO A 142 25.56 27.90 -4.63
CA PRO A 142 26.49 28.60 -3.74
C PRO A 142 26.01 28.61 -2.29
N ARG A 143 26.96 28.51 -1.34
CA ARG A 143 26.69 28.35 0.10
C ARG A 143 25.91 29.50 0.72
N GLU A 144 26.04 30.72 0.19
CA GLU A 144 25.41 31.95 0.70
C GLU A 144 23.93 32.06 0.29
N THR A 145 23.49 31.23 -0.68
CA THR A 145 22.14 31.28 -1.20
C THR A 145 21.14 30.75 -0.15
N LYS A 146 20.02 31.43 0.02
CA LYS A 146 18.96 30.96 0.93
C LYS A 146 18.19 29.78 0.34
N MET A 147 17.86 28.81 1.19
CA MET A 147 17.09 27.65 0.78
C MET A 147 15.72 28.03 0.22
N SER A 148 15.06 29.05 0.79
CA SER A 148 13.78 29.58 0.30
C SER A 148 13.83 30.16 -1.12
N SER A 149 15.01 30.55 -1.63
CA SER A 149 15.12 31.06 -3.00
C SER A 149 15.32 29.99 -4.06
N ILE A 150 15.62 28.77 -3.66
CA ILE A 150 15.87 27.63 -4.54
C ILE A 150 14.85 26.50 -4.39
N MET A 151 13.97 26.59 -3.39
CA MET A 151 12.93 25.58 -3.19
C MET A 151 11.91 25.61 -4.32
N ASP A 152 11.30 24.45 -4.55
CA ASP A 152 10.08 24.33 -5.30
C ASP A 152 8.92 24.42 -4.29
N ASP A 153 7.98 25.30 -4.51
CA ASP A 153 6.81 25.51 -3.67
C ASP A 153 5.60 24.66 -4.12
N SER A 154 5.73 23.99 -5.28
CA SER A 154 4.71 23.10 -5.84
C SER A 154 4.77 21.69 -5.22
N ILE A 155 4.90 21.60 -3.88
CA ILE A 155 4.94 20.31 -3.19
C ILE A 155 3.56 19.69 -3.06
N PHE A 156 3.50 18.36 -3.18
CA PHE A 156 2.26 17.61 -2.95
C PHE A 156 2.12 17.27 -1.46
N LEU A 157 0.97 17.63 -0.88
CA LEU A 157 0.67 17.42 0.54
C LEU A 157 -0.36 16.31 0.68
N VAL A 158 0.00 15.29 1.41
CA VAL A 158 -0.84 14.10 1.68
C VAL A 158 -1.33 14.17 3.13
N PRO A 159 -2.63 14.29 3.40
CA PRO A 159 -3.16 14.13 4.75
C PRO A 159 -2.94 12.71 5.28
N VAL A 160 -2.66 12.56 6.58
CA VAL A 160 -2.45 11.25 7.23
C VAL A 160 -3.60 10.25 7.05
N ASP A 161 -4.82 10.74 6.85
CA ASP A 161 -6.05 9.97 6.69
C ASP A 161 -6.47 9.77 5.22
N MET A 162 -5.64 10.19 4.26
CA MET A 162 -5.84 9.92 2.84
C MET A 162 -5.70 8.43 2.56
N ASP A 163 -6.55 7.90 1.70
CA ASP A 163 -6.51 6.50 1.28
C ASP A 163 -5.22 6.19 0.49
N ARG A 164 -4.58 5.05 0.77
CA ARG A 164 -3.31 4.66 0.14
C ARG A 164 -3.44 4.47 -1.38
N GLU A 165 -4.59 4.01 -1.88
CA GLU A 165 -4.87 3.90 -3.31
C GLU A 165 -4.94 5.30 -3.94
N GLU A 166 -5.58 6.29 -3.27
CA GLU A 166 -5.64 7.67 -3.73
C GLU A 166 -4.25 8.32 -3.74
N VAL A 167 -3.40 7.99 -2.77
CA VAL A 167 -1.97 8.38 -2.78
C VAL A 167 -1.28 7.80 -4.01
N GLY A 168 -1.44 6.50 -4.28
CA GLY A 168 -0.89 5.82 -5.44
C GLY A 168 -1.28 6.51 -6.75
N ASN A 169 -2.56 6.75 -6.94
CA ASN A 169 -3.10 7.47 -8.10
C ASN A 169 -2.52 8.89 -8.23
N SER A 170 -2.28 9.58 -7.11
CA SER A 170 -1.68 10.91 -7.11
C SER A 170 -0.23 10.88 -7.56
N PHE A 171 0.55 9.90 -7.10
CA PHE A 171 1.94 9.72 -7.53
C PHE A 171 2.05 9.47 -9.04
N GLU A 172 1.19 8.63 -9.59
CA GLU A 172 1.14 8.35 -11.02
C GLU A 172 0.74 9.60 -11.82
N ASN A 173 -0.35 10.28 -11.42
CA ASN A 173 -0.89 11.42 -12.17
C ASN A 173 0.03 12.63 -12.16
N TYR A 174 0.73 12.89 -11.06
CA TYR A 174 1.64 14.04 -10.90
C TYR A 174 3.10 13.69 -11.10
N ASN A 175 3.41 12.41 -11.36
CA ASN A 175 4.77 11.90 -11.55
C ASN A 175 5.70 12.26 -10.38
N LEU A 176 5.23 12.00 -9.16
CA LEU A 176 5.91 12.35 -7.93
C LEU A 176 7.04 11.36 -7.61
N ASN A 177 8.15 11.84 -7.05
CA ASN A 177 9.20 11.01 -6.49
C ASN A 177 9.03 10.83 -4.97
N SER A 178 8.51 11.87 -4.31
CA SER A 178 8.15 11.85 -2.89
C SER A 178 7.00 12.83 -2.63
N ALA A 179 6.30 12.65 -1.51
CA ALA A 179 5.25 13.55 -1.05
C ALA A 179 5.34 13.78 0.45
N CYS A 180 5.02 15.00 0.89
CA CYS A 180 4.95 15.36 2.30
C CYS A 180 3.67 14.83 2.93
N VAL A 181 3.77 14.10 4.04
CA VAL A 181 2.61 13.73 4.85
C VAL A 181 2.39 14.73 5.97
N ILE A 182 1.16 15.22 6.09
CA ILE A 182 0.78 16.26 7.04
C ILE A 182 -0.31 15.79 8.01
N ASP A 183 -0.22 16.25 9.24
CA ASP A 183 -1.25 16.04 10.26
C ASP A 183 -2.45 17.00 10.08
N LYS A 184 -3.46 16.88 10.94
CA LYS A 184 -4.64 17.75 10.97
C LYS A 184 -4.33 19.24 11.21
N ASN A 185 -3.12 19.57 11.70
CA ASN A 185 -2.64 20.93 11.91
C ASN A 185 -1.78 21.41 10.73
N ASN A 186 -1.70 20.65 9.65
CA ASN A 186 -0.82 20.84 8.49
C ASN A 186 0.68 20.82 8.86
N LYS A 187 1.08 20.12 9.92
CA LYS A 187 2.49 19.92 10.24
C LYS A 187 3.04 18.71 9.50
N LEU A 188 4.27 18.81 9.06
CA LEU A 188 4.99 17.70 8.47
C LEU A 188 5.22 16.59 9.51
N VAL A 189 4.72 15.40 9.26
CA VAL A 189 4.82 14.24 10.16
C VAL A 189 5.54 13.04 9.53
N GLY A 190 5.67 13.04 8.22
CA GLY A 190 6.33 11.99 7.46
C GLY A 190 6.48 12.35 5.99
N MET A 191 6.98 11.41 5.24
CA MET A 191 7.00 11.43 3.77
C MET A 191 6.60 10.07 3.23
N ILE A 192 6.20 10.03 1.98
CA ILE A 192 5.96 8.80 1.21
C ILE A 192 6.84 8.88 -0.02
N THR A 193 7.47 7.78 -0.38
CA THR A 193 8.36 7.68 -1.54
C THR A 193 7.73 6.87 -2.67
N SER A 194 8.28 6.97 -3.87
CA SER A 194 7.72 6.30 -5.04
C SER A 194 7.85 4.77 -5.00
N ASP A 195 8.84 4.22 -4.31
CA ASP A 195 9.05 2.78 -4.12
C ASP A 195 7.94 2.18 -3.23
N ASP A 196 7.59 2.83 -2.10
CA ASP A 196 6.49 2.42 -1.24
C ASP A 196 5.16 2.43 -2.01
N VAL A 197 4.94 3.50 -2.78
CA VAL A 197 3.74 3.62 -3.62
C VAL A 197 3.67 2.52 -4.69
N LEU A 198 4.79 2.13 -5.29
CA LEU A 198 4.80 1.02 -6.26
C LEU A 198 4.39 -0.30 -5.61
N THR A 199 4.77 -0.52 -4.36
CA THR A 199 4.33 -1.69 -3.58
C THR A 199 2.82 -1.65 -3.35
N VAL A 200 2.27 -0.51 -2.91
CA VAL A 200 0.83 -0.32 -2.74
C VAL A 200 0.06 -0.58 -4.03
N LEU A 201 0.48 0.04 -5.14
CA LEU A 201 -0.19 -0.14 -6.44
C LEU A 201 -0.19 -1.61 -6.91
N LYS A 202 0.88 -2.34 -6.61
CA LYS A 202 0.96 -3.77 -6.90
C LYS A 202 0.00 -4.57 -6.03
N GLU A 203 -0.06 -4.31 -4.73
CA GLU A 203 -0.97 -4.97 -3.79
C GLU A 203 -2.44 -4.75 -4.18
N GLU A 204 -2.82 -3.50 -4.47
CA GLU A 204 -4.18 -3.16 -4.92
C GLU A 204 -4.54 -3.87 -6.24
N ALA A 205 -3.61 -3.91 -7.21
CA ALA A 205 -3.84 -4.63 -8.47
C ALA A 205 -3.99 -6.15 -8.27
N GLU A 206 -3.25 -6.75 -7.34
CA GLU A 206 -3.38 -8.15 -6.97
C GLU A 206 -4.72 -8.42 -6.26
N GLU A 207 -5.12 -7.54 -5.34
CA GLU A 207 -6.41 -7.63 -4.63
C GLU A 207 -7.59 -7.53 -5.60
N ASP A 208 -7.55 -6.57 -6.52
CA ASP A 208 -8.56 -6.42 -7.57
C ASP A 208 -8.68 -7.66 -8.45
N ALA A 209 -7.56 -8.25 -8.84
CA ALA A 209 -7.54 -9.49 -9.61
C ALA A 209 -8.17 -10.66 -8.84
N LEU A 210 -7.90 -10.79 -7.54
CA LEU A 210 -8.48 -11.80 -6.66
C LEU A 210 -9.98 -11.58 -6.46
N ARG A 211 -10.40 -10.34 -6.25
CA ARG A 211 -11.82 -9.97 -6.13
C ARG A 211 -12.61 -10.30 -7.40
N LEU A 212 -12.04 -10.07 -8.60
CA LEU A 212 -12.65 -10.48 -9.87
C LEU A 212 -12.87 -12.00 -9.96
N ALA A 213 -11.97 -12.79 -9.39
CA ALA A 213 -12.11 -14.24 -9.33
C ALA A 213 -13.07 -14.72 -8.22
N GLY A 214 -13.64 -13.80 -7.42
CA GLY A 214 -14.48 -14.13 -6.26
C GLY A 214 -13.69 -14.77 -5.12
N VAL A 215 -12.39 -14.52 -5.09
CA VAL A 215 -11.45 -14.92 -4.05
C VAL A 215 -11.15 -13.67 -3.23
N GLY A 216 -11.29 -13.72 -1.91
CA GLY A 216 -10.87 -12.63 -1.03
C GLY A 216 -9.38 -12.74 -0.70
N ASP A 217 -8.93 -12.04 0.33
CA ASP A 217 -7.55 -11.98 0.84
C ASP A 217 -7.11 -13.38 1.34
N GLU A 218 -6.92 -14.31 0.41
CA GLU A 218 -6.49 -15.66 0.71
C GLU A 218 -4.97 -15.77 0.59
N GLU A 219 -4.33 -16.09 1.71
CA GLU A 219 -2.92 -16.44 1.71
C GLU A 219 -2.69 -17.91 1.31
N ILE A 220 -1.55 -18.15 0.68
CA ILE A 220 -1.13 -19.53 0.31
C ILE A 220 -1.04 -20.42 1.55
N THR A 221 -0.70 -19.83 2.71
CA THR A 221 -0.53 -20.50 4.01
C THR A 221 -1.83 -20.80 4.74
N ASP A 222 -2.95 -20.20 4.33
CA ASP A 222 -4.26 -20.42 4.95
C ASP A 222 -4.69 -21.89 4.89
N GLY A 223 -5.22 -22.39 6.01
CA GLY A 223 -5.78 -23.74 6.11
C GLY A 223 -7.01 -23.92 5.23
N VAL A 224 -7.24 -25.16 4.75
CA VAL A 224 -8.35 -25.50 3.85
C VAL A 224 -9.71 -25.04 4.40
N ILE A 225 -9.94 -25.15 5.72
CA ILE A 225 -11.21 -24.76 6.36
C ILE A 225 -11.41 -23.24 6.28
N THR A 226 -10.37 -22.45 6.51
CA THR A 226 -10.40 -20.98 6.43
C THR A 226 -10.71 -20.54 5.01
N LYS A 227 -10.00 -21.08 4.02
CA LYS A 227 -10.25 -20.84 2.59
C LYS A 227 -11.68 -21.17 2.18
N THR A 228 -12.19 -22.33 2.61
CA THR A 228 -13.56 -22.74 2.31
C THR A 228 -14.59 -21.78 2.92
N LYS A 229 -14.36 -21.33 4.15
CA LYS A 229 -15.28 -20.40 4.84
C LYS A 229 -15.32 -19.03 4.18
N ARG A 230 -14.17 -18.50 3.73
CA ARG A 230 -14.08 -17.21 3.02
C ARG A 230 -14.83 -17.26 1.67
N ARG A 231 -14.70 -18.38 0.92
CA ARG A 231 -15.39 -18.59 -0.37
C ARG A 231 -16.86 -18.97 -0.23
N PHE A 232 -17.31 -19.41 0.93
CA PHE A 232 -18.64 -19.96 1.12
C PHE A 232 -19.77 -19.01 0.69
N ASN A 233 -19.69 -17.75 1.06
CA ASN A 233 -20.70 -16.75 0.72
C ASN A 233 -20.81 -16.55 -0.80
N TRP A 234 -19.67 -16.49 -1.49
CA TRP A 234 -19.64 -16.38 -2.95
C TRP A 234 -20.16 -17.62 -3.65
N LEU A 235 -19.76 -18.80 -3.18
CA LEU A 235 -20.26 -20.07 -3.72
C LEU A 235 -21.76 -20.24 -3.49
N LEU A 236 -22.27 -19.77 -2.34
CA LEU A 236 -23.71 -19.81 -2.04
C LEU A 236 -24.50 -18.86 -2.94
N LEU A 237 -23.97 -17.67 -3.23
CA LEU A 237 -24.57 -16.74 -4.18
C LEU A 237 -24.61 -17.35 -5.59
N ASN A 238 -23.50 -17.96 -6.03
CA ASN A 238 -23.45 -18.66 -7.33
C ASN A 238 -24.42 -19.84 -7.40
N LEU A 239 -24.55 -20.59 -6.31
CA LEU A 239 -25.53 -21.69 -6.24
C LEU A 239 -26.97 -21.15 -6.36
N PHE A 240 -27.28 -20.05 -5.69
CA PHE A 240 -28.60 -19.41 -5.79
C PHE A 240 -28.91 -18.95 -7.21
N THR A 241 -27.96 -18.29 -7.89
CA THR A 241 -28.14 -17.89 -9.31
C THR A 241 -28.29 -19.07 -10.24
N ALA A 242 -27.56 -20.19 -9.99
CA ALA A 242 -27.73 -21.43 -10.75
C ALA A 242 -29.12 -22.04 -10.56
N PHE A 243 -29.66 -22.04 -9.34
CA PHE A 243 -31.05 -22.47 -9.09
C PHE A 243 -32.07 -21.59 -9.81
N LEU A 244 -31.86 -20.27 -9.80
CA LEU A 244 -32.74 -19.34 -10.50
C LEU A 244 -32.75 -19.63 -12.02
N ALA A 245 -31.57 -19.83 -12.61
CA ALA A 245 -31.42 -20.18 -14.01
C ALA A 245 -32.12 -21.52 -14.32
N THR A 246 -31.92 -22.56 -13.49
CA THR A 246 -32.57 -23.85 -13.63
C THR A 246 -34.09 -23.73 -13.51
N TYR A 247 -34.59 -22.92 -12.60
CA TYR A 247 -36.04 -22.66 -12.48
C TYR A 247 -36.59 -22.02 -13.76
N CYS A 248 -35.92 -20.98 -14.30
CA CYS A 248 -36.32 -20.38 -15.58
C CYS A 248 -36.36 -21.43 -16.72
N ILE A 249 -35.36 -22.29 -16.82
CA ILE A 249 -35.33 -23.37 -17.82
C ILE A 249 -36.49 -24.33 -17.63
N SER A 250 -36.84 -24.68 -16.39
CA SER A 250 -37.94 -25.60 -16.09
C SER A 250 -39.32 -25.12 -16.58
N LEU A 251 -39.52 -23.79 -16.65
CA LEU A 251 -40.77 -23.21 -17.19
C LEU A 251 -40.97 -23.50 -18.68
N PHE A 252 -39.90 -23.81 -19.41
CA PHE A 252 -39.92 -24.14 -20.83
C PHE A 252 -39.76 -25.65 -21.10
N GLY A 253 -39.92 -26.49 -20.09
CA GLY A 253 -39.73 -27.94 -20.17
C GLY A 253 -40.51 -28.58 -21.33
N ALA A 254 -41.82 -28.29 -21.48
CA ALA A 254 -42.65 -28.81 -22.55
C ALA A 254 -42.18 -28.40 -23.96
N THR A 255 -41.61 -27.21 -24.11
CA THR A 255 -41.01 -26.73 -25.37
C THR A 255 -39.74 -27.49 -25.70
N ILE A 256 -38.91 -27.74 -24.67
CA ILE A 256 -37.64 -28.47 -24.80
C ILE A 256 -37.90 -29.93 -25.18
N GLU A 257 -38.95 -30.57 -24.61
CA GLU A 257 -39.36 -31.92 -24.98
C GLU A 257 -39.78 -32.02 -26.45
N GLN A 258 -40.46 -31.01 -26.99
CA GLN A 258 -40.84 -30.96 -28.39
C GLN A 258 -39.68 -30.68 -29.34
N MET A 259 -38.67 -29.91 -28.85
CA MET A 259 -37.51 -29.50 -29.65
C MET A 259 -36.20 -29.85 -28.92
N VAL A 260 -35.81 -31.11 -28.91
CA VAL A 260 -34.63 -31.64 -28.21
C VAL A 260 -33.32 -30.90 -28.61
N VAL A 261 -33.27 -30.34 -29.82
CA VAL A 261 -32.13 -29.53 -30.29
C VAL A 261 -31.84 -28.36 -29.35
N LEU A 262 -32.84 -27.78 -28.67
CA LEU A 262 -32.66 -26.71 -27.72
C LEU A 262 -31.79 -27.15 -26.54
N ALA A 263 -31.93 -28.39 -26.07
CA ALA A 263 -31.12 -28.94 -24.99
C ALA A 263 -29.62 -28.97 -25.33
N PHE A 264 -29.27 -29.23 -26.60
CA PHE A 264 -27.88 -29.25 -27.06
C PHE A 264 -27.30 -27.82 -27.23
N LEU A 265 -28.15 -26.82 -27.48
CA LEU A 265 -27.73 -25.44 -27.66
C LEU A 265 -27.55 -24.69 -26.31
N MET A 266 -28.27 -25.11 -25.25
CA MET A 266 -28.21 -24.46 -23.95
C MET A 266 -26.79 -24.28 -23.39
N PRO A 267 -25.90 -25.30 -23.37
CA PRO A 267 -24.53 -25.14 -22.88
C PRO A 267 -23.73 -24.15 -23.71
N ILE A 268 -23.94 -24.05 -25.00
CA ILE A 268 -23.24 -23.12 -25.90
C ILE A 268 -23.66 -21.71 -25.59
N VAL A 269 -24.95 -21.43 -25.47
CA VAL A 269 -25.45 -20.08 -25.13
C VAL A 269 -25.02 -19.67 -23.73
N ALA A 270 -25.09 -20.57 -22.75
CA ALA A 270 -24.63 -20.29 -21.38
C ALA A 270 -23.13 -19.98 -21.33
N SER A 271 -22.30 -20.74 -22.06
CA SER A 271 -20.86 -20.49 -22.13
C SER A 271 -20.53 -19.15 -22.79
N MET A 272 -21.20 -18.83 -23.91
CA MET A 272 -21.00 -17.55 -24.59
C MET A 272 -21.46 -16.36 -23.74
N GLY A 273 -22.62 -16.49 -23.06
CA GLY A 273 -23.10 -15.47 -22.14
C GLY A 273 -22.17 -15.24 -20.95
N GLY A 274 -21.64 -16.33 -20.37
CA GLY A 274 -20.63 -16.26 -19.30
C GLY A 274 -19.34 -15.56 -19.74
N ASN A 275 -18.82 -15.91 -20.92
CA ASN A 275 -17.61 -15.28 -21.46
C ASN A 275 -17.83 -13.79 -21.75
N ALA A 276 -18.95 -13.42 -22.37
CA ALA A 276 -19.28 -12.03 -22.64
C ALA A 276 -19.42 -11.22 -21.34
N GLY A 277 -20.10 -11.78 -20.33
CA GLY A 277 -20.23 -11.16 -19.00
C GLY A 277 -18.88 -10.94 -18.33
N MET A 278 -18.00 -11.94 -18.34
CA MET A 278 -16.66 -11.84 -17.74
C MET A 278 -15.79 -10.80 -18.47
N GLN A 279 -15.84 -10.74 -19.79
CA GLN A 279 -15.11 -9.73 -20.57
C GLN A 279 -15.59 -8.33 -20.27
N THR A 280 -16.91 -8.12 -20.17
CA THR A 280 -17.48 -6.82 -19.81
C THR A 280 -17.11 -6.43 -18.39
N LEU A 281 -17.16 -7.37 -17.44
CA LEU A 281 -16.77 -7.15 -16.04
C LEU A 281 -15.30 -6.70 -15.96
N ALA A 282 -14.39 -7.41 -16.64
CA ALA A 282 -12.96 -7.08 -16.63
C ALA A 282 -12.68 -5.67 -17.17
N VAL A 283 -13.35 -5.26 -18.26
CA VAL A 283 -13.24 -3.90 -18.79
C VAL A 283 -13.80 -2.88 -17.83
N THR A 284 -14.96 -3.16 -17.22
CA THR A 284 -15.61 -2.24 -16.29
C THR A 284 -14.77 -2.00 -15.03
N VAL A 285 -14.25 -3.09 -14.43
CA VAL A 285 -13.37 -2.97 -13.24
C VAL A 285 -12.13 -2.16 -13.57
N ARG A 286 -11.48 -2.44 -14.70
CA ARG A 286 -10.33 -1.64 -15.14
C ARG A 286 -10.68 -0.14 -15.29
N THR A 287 -11.83 0.17 -15.90
CA THR A 287 -12.25 1.55 -16.12
C THR A 287 -12.61 2.27 -14.81
N ILE A 288 -13.05 1.53 -13.79
CA ILE A 288 -13.26 2.06 -12.43
C ILE A 288 -11.90 2.33 -11.77
N ALA A 289 -11.00 1.35 -11.79
CA ALA A 289 -9.67 1.46 -11.18
C ALA A 289 -8.84 2.61 -11.79
N THR A 290 -8.95 2.86 -13.11
CA THR A 290 -8.26 3.99 -13.77
C THR A 290 -8.99 5.34 -13.64
N ASN A 291 -10.09 5.42 -12.87
CA ASN A 291 -10.94 6.62 -12.76
C ASN A 291 -11.42 7.20 -14.11
N ASP A 292 -11.42 6.40 -15.17
CA ASP A 292 -11.87 6.80 -16.50
C ASP A 292 -13.40 6.85 -16.64
N LEU A 293 -14.15 6.33 -15.64
CA LEU A 293 -15.61 6.37 -15.61
C LEU A 293 -16.14 7.76 -15.25
N THR A 294 -16.30 8.59 -16.27
CA THR A 294 -17.05 9.83 -16.13
C THR A 294 -18.55 9.57 -16.38
N LYS A 295 -19.41 10.39 -15.77
CA LYS A 295 -20.89 10.30 -15.99
C LYS A 295 -21.30 10.33 -17.46
N ASN A 296 -20.45 10.91 -18.33
CA ASN A 296 -20.70 10.98 -19.77
C ASN A 296 -20.33 9.68 -20.52
N ASN A 297 -19.40 8.89 -20.00
CA ASN A 297 -18.95 7.65 -20.64
C ASN A 297 -19.78 6.43 -20.21
N PHE A 298 -20.51 6.53 -19.09
CA PHE A 298 -21.34 5.43 -18.56
C PHE A 298 -22.47 4.99 -19.51
N SER A 299 -22.90 5.85 -20.44
CA SER A 299 -23.97 5.52 -21.41
C SER A 299 -23.46 4.94 -22.73
N LEU A 300 -22.14 4.83 -22.92
CA LEU A 300 -21.52 4.37 -24.18
C LEU A 300 -20.94 2.94 -24.08
N ASN A 301 -20.84 2.38 -22.86
CA ASN A 301 -20.49 0.99 -22.58
C ASN A 301 -21.69 0.23 -22.04
#